data_992e3ef58090a829199bf275e79edd92
#
_entry.id   992e3ef58090a829199bf275e79edd92
#
_cell.length_a   1.000
_cell.length_b   1.000
_cell.length_c   1.000
_cell.angle_alpha   90.00
_cell.angle_beta   90.00
_cell.angle_gamma   90.00
#
_symmetry.space_group_name_H-M   'P 1'
#
loop_
_entity.id
_entity.type
_entity.pdbx_description
1 polymer ?
#
loop_
_entity_poly.entity_id
_entity_poly.type
_entity_poly.pdbx_seq_one_letter_code
_entity_poly.pdbx_strand_id
1 'polypeptide(L)'
;MSRASAWRRLSSWGVLAIPATVDVAQLGLETGAAAMLAFTLQNYGGYVVDDTAWPVYALCVELGPDGDFTQQFQSDWGFTMTPSSKNTPWARDMDRLFGALAVVDDNTAATPGGGGTPLQPAAPPLAM
;
A
#
# COMPACT_ATOMS: atom_id res chain seq x y z
N MET A 1 -3.58 3.60 24.82
CA MET A 1 -3.49 4.42 23.58
C MET A 1 -4.49 3.89 22.57
N SER A 2 -5.38 4.73 22.08
CA SER A 2 -6.28 4.33 20.98
C SER A 2 -5.46 4.15 19.68
N ARG A 3 -5.86 3.23 18.80
CA ARG A 3 -5.24 3.06 17.47
C ARG A 3 -5.12 4.38 16.70
N ALA A 4 -6.10 5.28 16.84
CA ALA A 4 -6.10 6.61 16.23
C ALA A 4 -4.93 7.51 16.69
N SER A 5 -4.41 7.36 17.90
CA SER A 5 -3.29 8.16 18.38
C SER A 5 -1.92 7.65 17.90
N ALA A 6 -1.83 6.38 17.51
CA ALA A 6 -0.62 5.83 16.89
C ALA A 6 -0.46 6.33 15.44
N TRP A 7 -1.55 6.45 14.71
CA TRP A 7 -1.53 6.96 13.32
C TRP A 7 -1.14 8.44 13.22
N ARG A 8 -1.51 9.26 14.20
CA ARG A 8 -1.14 10.70 14.23
C ARG A 8 0.37 10.93 14.29
N ARG A 9 1.15 9.97 14.81
CA ARG A 9 2.62 10.07 14.86
C ARG A 9 3.31 9.62 13.59
N LEU A 10 2.59 8.97 12.69
CA LEU A 10 3.08 8.54 11.38
C LEU A 10 2.87 9.62 10.31
N SER A 11 2.38 10.82 10.72
CA SER A 11 2.07 11.91 9.81
C SER A 11 3.28 12.29 8.94
N SER A 12 3.05 12.35 7.68
CA SER A 12 3.81 12.96 6.58
C SER A 12 5.12 12.31 6.12
N TRP A 13 5.76 11.39 6.89
CA TRP A 13 7.06 10.80 6.49
C TRP A 13 7.17 9.29 6.79
N GLY A 14 6.09 8.67 7.23
CA GLY A 14 6.06 7.24 7.53
C GLY A 14 6.05 6.38 6.27
N VAL A 15 6.83 5.30 6.29
CA VAL A 15 6.77 4.23 5.30
C VAL A 15 6.19 2.99 5.96
N LEU A 16 5.21 2.39 5.33
CA LEU A 16 4.64 1.10 5.71
C LEU A 16 5.07 0.05 4.69
N ALA A 17 5.38 -1.14 5.15
CA ALA A 17 5.71 -2.26 4.28
C ALA A 17 5.18 -3.58 4.85
N ILE A 18 4.98 -4.56 3.98
CA ILE A 18 4.82 -5.94 4.43
C ILE A 18 6.22 -6.47 4.74
N PRO A 19 6.50 -6.95 5.98
CA PRO A 19 7.81 -7.47 6.32
C PRO A 19 8.25 -8.59 5.37
N ALA A 20 9.54 -8.63 5.04
CA ALA A 20 10.11 -9.64 4.15
C ALA A 20 9.94 -11.08 4.68
N THR A 21 9.76 -11.23 6.00
CA THR A 21 9.51 -12.51 6.66
C THR A 21 8.08 -13.03 6.50
N VAL A 22 7.15 -12.18 6.04
CA VAL A 22 5.77 -12.57 5.77
C VAL A 22 5.70 -13.28 4.41
N ASP A 23 5.20 -14.52 4.42
CA ASP A 23 4.87 -15.22 3.18
C ASP A 23 3.53 -14.70 2.64
N VAL A 24 3.58 -13.86 1.62
CA VAL A 24 2.37 -13.26 1.02
C VAL A 24 1.43 -14.30 0.43
N ALA A 25 1.93 -15.49 0.05
CA ALA A 25 1.09 -16.59 -0.43
C ALA A 25 0.16 -17.14 0.67
N GLN A 26 0.53 -16.95 1.94
CA GLN A 26 -0.26 -17.38 3.10
C GLN A 26 -1.31 -16.36 3.55
N LEU A 27 -1.34 -15.18 2.95
CA LEU A 27 -2.36 -14.17 3.27
C LEU A 27 -3.77 -14.55 2.79
N GLY A 28 -3.88 -15.54 1.92
CA GLY A 28 -5.16 -15.99 1.39
C GLY A 28 -5.81 -14.98 0.45
N LEU A 29 -5.02 -14.25 -0.32
CA LEU A 29 -5.52 -13.25 -1.27
C LEU A 29 -6.35 -13.91 -2.38
N GLU A 30 -7.46 -13.27 -2.72
CA GLU A 30 -8.46 -13.81 -3.64
C GLU A 30 -8.36 -13.16 -5.03
N THR A 31 -7.75 -11.97 -5.15
CA THR A 31 -7.68 -11.20 -6.40
C THR A 31 -6.25 -11.02 -6.89
N GLY A 32 -6.08 -10.98 -8.21
CA GLY A 32 -4.78 -10.69 -8.82
C GLY A 32 -4.30 -9.26 -8.51
N ALA A 33 -5.22 -8.31 -8.42
CA ALA A 33 -4.90 -6.93 -8.02
C ALA A 33 -4.26 -6.88 -6.63
N ALA A 34 -4.80 -7.64 -5.67
CA ALA A 34 -4.24 -7.72 -4.32
C ALA A 34 -2.87 -8.41 -4.30
N ALA A 35 -2.66 -9.43 -5.14
CA ALA A 35 -1.36 -10.08 -5.27
C ALA A 35 -0.28 -9.10 -5.78
N MET A 36 -0.59 -8.28 -6.77
CA MET A 36 0.31 -7.23 -7.26
C MET A 36 0.59 -6.18 -6.19
N LEU A 37 -0.43 -5.74 -5.46
CA LEU A 37 -0.29 -4.77 -4.38
C LEU A 37 0.55 -5.34 -3.23
N ALA A 38 0.36 -6.62 -2.88
CA ALA A 38 1.16 -7.31 -1.87
C ALA A 38 2.65 -7.33 -2.26
N PHE A 39 2.95 -7.68 -3.50
CA PHE A 39 4.31 -7.62 -4.03
C PHE A 39 4.90 -6.21 -3.89
N THR A 40 4.16 -5.19 -4.30
CA THR A 40 4.60 -3.79 -4.23
C THR A 40 4.85 -3.36 -2.79
N LEU A 41 3.92 -3.64 -1.88
CA LEU A 41 4.04 -3.28 -0.47
C LEU A 41 5.16 -4.02 0.25
N GLN A 42 5.49 -5.25 -0.17
CA GLN A 42 6.60 -6.00 0.41
C GLN A 42 7.97 -5.55 -0.10
N ASN A 43 8.06 -5.23 -1.40
CA ASN A 43 9.34 -4.93 -2.04
C ASN A 43 9.69 -3.44 -2.06
N TYR A 44 8.70 -2.56 -2.06
CA TYR A 44 8.88 -1.10 -2.16
C TYR A 44 8.25 -0.33 -1.02
N GLY A 45 7.25 -0.90 -0.35
CA GLY A 45 6.47 -0.22 0.67
C GLY A 45 5.52 0.83 0.11
N GLY A 46 4.92 1.60 1.02
CA GLY A 46 4.02 2.69 0.70
C GLY A 46 4.19 3.86 1.67
N TYR A 47 4.10 5.08 1.15
CA TYR A 47 4.18 6.29 1.97
C TYR A 47 2.82 6.63 2.58
N VAL A 48 2.83 7.03 3.85
CA VAL A 48 1.66 7.65 4.49
C VAL A 48 1.65 9.12 4.10
N VAL A 49 0.67 9.52 3.30
CA VAL A 49 0.59 10.86 2.73
C VAL A 49 -0.50 11.73 3.32
N ASP A 50 -1.46 11.12 4.04
CA ASP A 50 -2.56 11.83 4.68
C ASP A 50 -3.11 11.03 5.87
N ASP A 51 -3.89 11.67 6.74
CA ASP A 51 -4.65 11.00 7.78
C ASP A 51 -6.14 10.91 7.40
N THR A 52 -6.88 10.11 8.16
CA THR A 52 -8.33 9.94 7.96
C THR A 52 -9.09 10.37 9.21
N ALA A 53 -10.30 10.92 9.01
CA ALA A 53 -11.16 11.39 10.11
C ALA A 53 -11.80 10.23 10.90
N TRP A 54 -11.83 9.02 10.34
CA TRP A 54 -12.36 7.81 10.96
C TRP A 54 -11.48 6.61 10.60
N PRO A 55 -11.61 5.46 11.27
CA PRO A 55 -10.72 4.31 11.06
C PRO A 55 -11.01 3.61 9.71
N VAL A 56 -10.48 4.19 8.66
CA VAL A 56 -10.46 3.65 7.30
C VAL A 56 -9.05 3.75 6.75
N TYR A 57 -8.78 3.03 5.68
CA TYR A 57 -7.60 3.18 4.85
C TYR A 57 -8.01 3.56 3.44
N ALA A 58 -7.15 4.31 2.76
CA ALA A 58 -7.35 4.74 1.40
C ALA A 58 -6.05 4.63 0.61
N LEU A 59 -6.16 4.29 -0.65
CA LEU A 59 -5.06 4.36 -1.61
C LEU A 59 -5.24 5.61 -2.45
N CYS A 60 -4.25 6.50 -2.43
CA CYS A 60 -4.24 7.67 -3.32
C CYS A 60 -3.88 7.22 -4.73
N VAL A 61 -4.71 7.59 -5.68
CA VAL A 61 -4.52 7.25 -7.10
C VAL A 61 -4.62 8.48 -7.98
N GLU A 62 -4.02 8.40 -9.15
CA GLU A 62 -3.98 9.50 -10.09
C GLU A 62 -5.33 9.73 -10.76
N LEU A 63 -5.72 11.00 -10.84
CA LEU A 63 -6.75 11.52 -11.75
C LEU A 63 -6.12 12.69 -12.50
N GLY A 64 -5.75 12.45 -13.74
CA GLY A 64 -5.00 13.42 -14.55
C GLY A 64 -5.52 13.53 -15.97
N PRO A 65 -4.85 14.37 -16.80
CA PRO A 65 -5.26 14.59 -18.19
C PRO A 65 -5.19 13.33 -19.06
N ASP A 66 -4.39 12.35 -18.66
CA ASP A 66 -4.23 11.07 -19.38
C ASP A 66 -5.24 10.01 -18.96
N GLY A 67 -6.08 10.28 -17.96
CA GLY A 67 -7.16 9.41 -17.55
C GLY A 67 -7.36 9.32 -16.04
N ASP A 68 -8.27 8.45 -15.66
CA ASP A 68 -8.65 8.14 -14.30
C ASP A 68 -8.18 6.70 -13.99
N PHE A 69 -7.28 6.57 -13.02
CA PHE A 69 -6.77 5.27 -12.60
C PHE A 69 -7.88 4.32 -12.12
N THR A 70 -8.92 4.83 -11.49
CA THR A 70 -10.03 3.98 -11.02
C THR A 70 -10.80 3.35 -12.16
N GLN A 71 -10.94 4.04 -13.28
CA GLN A 71 -11.55 3.49 -14.49
C GLN A 71 -10.66 2.42 -15.14
N GLN A 72 -9.36 2.68 -15.22
CA GLN A 72 -8.41 1.69 -15.71
C GLN A 72 -8.41 0.44 -14.82
N PHE A 73 -8.40 0.60 -13.50
CA PHE A 73 -8.47 -0.50 -12.56
C PHE A 73 -9.72 -1.37 -12.79
N GLN A 74 -10.88 -0.73 -12.97
CA GLN A 74 -12.12 -1.47 -13.24
C GLN A 74 -12.08 -2.18 -14.58
N SER A 75 -11.50 -1.57 -15.60
CA SER A 75 -11.31 -2.19 -16.92
C SER A 75 -10.39 -3.41 -16.85
N ASP A 76 -9.29 -3.31 -16.13
CA ASP A 76 -8.27 -4.36 -16.07
C ASP A 76 -8.69 -5.53 -15.18
N TRP A 77 -9.40 -5.27 -14.09
CA TRP A 77 -9.72 -6.28 -13.07
C TRP A 77 -11.20 -6.72 -13.04
N GLY A 78 -12.10 -5.96 -13.67
CA GLY A 78 -13.52 -6.28 -13.74
C GLY A 78 -14.34 -5.96 -12.49
N PHE A 79 -13.78 -5.21 -11.54
CA PHE A 79 -14.48 -4.71 -10.33
C PHE A 79 -13.98 -3.32 -9.95
N THR A 80 -14.78 -2.60 -9.17
CA THR A 80 -14.45 -1.24 -8.76
C THR A 80 -13.40 -1.23 -7.66
N MET A 81 -12.48 -0.27 -7.72
CA MET A 81 -11.45 -0.07 -6.70
C MET A 81 -12.04 0.31 -5.33
N THR A 82 -13.12 1.10 -5.32
CA THR A 82 -13.91 1.33 -4.11
C THR A 82 -14.99 0.24 -4.02
N PRO A 83 -14.88 -0.72 -3.08
CA PRO A 83 -15.81 -1.82 -3.02
C PRO A 83 -17.19 -1.36 -2.54
N SER A 84 -18.23 -1.96 -3.11
CA SER A 84 -19.63 -1.69 -2.73
C SER A 84 -20.02 -2.27 -1.36
N SER A 85 -19.27 -3.24 -0.86
CA SER A 85 -19.45 -3.84 0.46
C SER A 85 -18.15 -4.43 0.98
N LYS A 86 -18.14 -4.74 2.28
CA LYS A 86 -16.99 -5.41 2.93
C LYS A 86 -16.86 -6.89 2.57
N ASN A 87 -17.84 -7.46 1.89
CA ASN A 87 -17.89 -8.89 1.56
C ASN A 87 -17.39 -9.21 0.15
N THR A 88 -16.89 -8.23 -0.59
CA THR A 88 -16.26 -8.49 -1.88
C THR A 88 -14.86 -9.11 -1.70
N PRO A 89 -14.38 -9.95 -2.62
CA PRO A 89 -13.01 -10.49 -2.54
C PRO A 89 -11.95 -9.39 -2.39
N TRP A 90 -12.07 -8.32 -3.16
CA TRP A 90 -11.16 -7.18 -3.08
C TRP A 90 -11.18 -6.48 -1.71
N ALA A 91 -12.36 -6.27 -1.11
CA ALA A 91 -12.47 -5.66 0.22
C ALA A 91 -11.82 -6.54 1.30
N ARG A 92 -12.02 -7.87 1.23
CA ARG A 92 -11.37 -8.81 2.16
C ARG A 92 -9.86 -8.82 1.99
N ASP A 93 -9.40 -8.73 0.74
CA ASP A 93 -7.97 -8.64 0.45
C ASP A 93 -7.34 -7.38 1.01
N MET A 94 -8.02 -6.23 0.92
CA MET A 94 -7.55 -5.00 1.52
C MET A 94 -7.38 -5.12 3.03
N ASP A 95 -8.34 -5.73 3.71
CA ASP A 95 -8.23 -5.98 5.16
C ASP A 95 -7.01 -6.86 5.49
N ARG A 96 -6.74 -7.89 4.69
CA ARG A 96 -5.58 -8.78 4.87
C ARG A 96 -4.26 -8.05 4.63
N LEU A 97 -4.18 -7.27 3.56
CA LEU A 97 -2.98 -6.51 3.21
C LEU A 97 -2.64 -5.44 4.24
N PHE A 98 -3.62 -4.62 4.61
CA PHE A 98 -3.41 -3.57 5.61
C PHE A 98 -3.14 -4.15 7.00
N GLY A 99 -3.70 -5.33 7.32
CA GLY A 99 -3.38 -6.06 8.55
C GLY A 99 -1.96 -6.61 8.60
N ALA A 100 -1.33 -6.82 7.45
CA ALA A 100 0.05 -7.32 7.33
C ALA A 100 1.11 -6.21 7.31
N LEU A 101 0.72 -4.94 7.21
CA LEU A 101 1.64 -3.80 7.16
C LEU A 101 2.32 -3.55 8.51
N ALA A 102 3.59 -3.23 8.45
CA ALA A 102 4.39 -2.76 9.58
C ALA A 102 5.09 -1.45 9.23
N VAL A 103 5.46 -0.69 10.26
CA VAL A 103 6.21 0.57 10.10
C VAL A 103 7.68 0.25 9.81
N VAL A 104 8.25 0.93 8.82
CA VAL A 104 9.69 0.88 8.53
C VAL A 104 10.41 1.82 9.50
N ASP A 105 11.20 1.26 10.43
CA ASP A 105 11.80 2.00 11.54
C ASP A 105 12.90 2.98 11.09
N ASP A 106 13.72 2.58 10.11
CA ASP A 106 14.92 3.30 9.71
C ASP A 106 14.68 4.28 8.55
N ASN A 107 13.45 4.70 8.32
CA ASN A 107 13.14 5.68 7.29
C ASN A 107 13.50 7.08 7.77
N THR A 108 14.61 7.60 7.24
CA THR A 108 15.13 8.94 7.55
C THR A 108 15.54 9.67 6.26
N ALA A 109 15.88 10.95 6.38
CA ALA A 109 16.43 11.71 5.25
C ALA A 109 17.75 11.11 4.71
N ALA A 110 18.53 10.45 5.57
CA ALA A 110 19.77 9.77 5.18
C ALA A 110 19.53 8.34 4.65
N THR A 111 18.43 7.73 5.03
CA THR A 111 18.04 6.36 4.64
C THR A 111 16.59 6.34 4.16
N PRO A 112 16.26 7.00 3.04
CA PRO A 112 14.89 7.01 2.53
C PRO A 112 14.38 5.59 2.23
N GLY A 113 13.20 5.25 2.73
CA GLY A 113 12.64 3.91 2.59
C GLY A 113 13.20 2.86 3.56
N GLY A 114 14.05 3.27 4.51
CA GLY A 114 14.75 2.40 5.44
C GLY A 114 16.16 2.05 4.98
N GLY A 115 17.00 1.60 5.90
CA GLY A 115 18.37 1.14 5.58
C GLY A 115 18.42 -0.31 5.11
N GLY A 116 19.62 -0.80 4.80
CA GLY A 116 19.87 -2.19 4.44
C GLY A 116 19.94 -2.47 2.95
N THR A 117 19.89 -3.75 2.59
CA THR A 117 19.94 -4.17 1.19
C THR A 117 18.54 -4.13 0.59
N PRO A 118 18.31 -3.36 -0.50
CA PRO A 118 17.02 -3.36 -1.17
C PRO A 118 16.62 -4.75 -1.67
N LEU A 119 15.35 -5.10 -1.54
CA LEU A 119 14.81 -6.36 -2.06
C LEU A 119 14.75 -6.36 -3.59
N GLN A 120 14.67 -5.19 -4.19
CA GLN A 120 14.64 -5.00 -5.63
C GLN A 120 15.70 -3.99 -6.08
N PRO A 121 16.22 -4.11 -7.30
CA PRO A 121 17.13 -3.11 -7.86
C PRO A 121 16.46 -1.73 -7.88
N ALA A 122 17.27 -0.68 -7.71
CA ALA A 122 16.79 0.68 -7.92
C ALA A 122 16.27 0.86 -9.36
N ALA A 123 15.19 1.62 -9.51
CA ALA A 123 14.73 2.01 -10.83
C ALA A 123 15.82 2.81 -11.57
N PRO A 124 15.94 2.64 -12.90
CA PRO A 124 16.87 3.46 -13.68
C PRO A 124 16.48 4.94 -13.56
N PRO A 125 17.44 5.87 -13.64
CA PRO A 125 17.15 7.29 -13.67
C PRO A 125 16.17 7.62 -14.80
N LEU A 126 15.23 8.52 -14.54
CA LEU A 126 14.35 9.03 -15.58
C LEU A 126 15.20 9.72 -16.66
N ALA A 127 15.03 9.32 -17.91
CA ALA A 127 15.59 10.03 -19.03
C ALA A 127 14.92 11.41 -19.13
N MET A 128 15.70 12.48 -19.00
CA MET A 128 15.24 13.84 -19.22
C MET A 128 15.47 14.25 -20.67
#